data_7c3e1ac7a86813ae91902c06e25b1124
#
_entry.id   7c3e1ac7a86813ae91902c06e25b1124
#
_cell.length_a   1.000
_cell.length_b   1.000
_cell.length_c   1.000
_cell.angle_alpha   90.00
_cell.angle_beta   90.00
_cell.angle_gamma   90.00
#
_symmetry.space_group_name_H-M   'P 1'
#
loop_
_entity.id
_entity.type
_entity.pdbx_description
1 polymer ?
#
loop_
_entity_poly.entity_id
_entity_poly.type
_entity_poly.pdbx_seq_one_letter_code
_entity_poly.pdbx_strand_id
1 'polypeptide(L)'
;GITATAGIAPNLYLCKIAMDIVAKHIQADSKGVRIAELSVNDYRKMLWGHTPLTDFWRVGPGISRQLEKHGIKTMGDIARMSLEDEDWLYKQFGVDAEILIDHAWGYEPCTIADIKKYKPKASSLCSGQVLKEPYTFEDARIVVGEMADELALDLVDKGFVTDSIALNVTYDRVNVDKGTYKGE
;
A
#
# COMPACT_ATOMS: atom_id res chain seq x y z
N GLY A 1 -25.25 -5.69 -6.56
CA GLY A 1 -24.63 -6.20 -5.34
C GLY A 1 -23.19 -5.77 -5.19
N ILE A 2 -22.64 -5.91 -4.01
CA ILE A 2 -21.22 -5.64 -3.73
C ILE A 2 -20.48 -6.98 -3.87
N THR A 3 -19.39 -6.99 -4.65
CA THR A 3 -18.47 -8.12 -4.70
C THR A 3 -17.34 -7.92 -3.69
N ALA A 4 -16.93 -8.99 -3.02
CA ALA A 4 -15.86 -8.97 -2.05
C ALA A 4 -14.80 -10.04 -2.35
N THR A 5 -13.58 -9.81 -1.91
CA THR A 5 -12.51 -10.81 -1.91
C THR A 5 -12.05 -11.09 -0.49
N ALA A 6 -11.68 -12.35 -0.21
CA ALA A 6 -11.13 -12.76 1.07
C ALA A 6 -9.91 -13.67 0.84
N GLY A 7 -8.93 -13.56 1.73
CA GLY A 7 -7.75 -14.40 1.73
C GLY A 7 -7.62 -15.17 3.04
N ILE A 8 -7.29 -16.45 2.96
CA ILE A 8 -7.01 -17.33 4.09
C ILE A 8 -5.57 -17.82 3.95
N ALA A 9 -4.75 -17.56 4.96
CA ALA A 9 -3.33 -17.94 4.92
C ALA A 9 -2.72 -17.95 6.32
N PRO A 10 -1.51 -18.52 6.52
CA PRO A 10 -0.89 -18.63 7.84
C PRO A 10 -0.38 -17.31 8.43
N ASN A 11 -0.25 -16.24 7.65
CA ASN A 11 0.19 -14.92 8.12
C ASN A 11 -0.51 -13.79 7.37
N LEU A 12 -0.37 -12.55 7.89
CA LEU A 12 -1.05 -11.37 7.38
C LEU A 12 -0.66 -11.04 5.93
N TYR A 13 0.62 -11.16 5.59
CA TYR A 13 1.11 -10.90 4.24
C TYR A 13 0.46 -11.86 3.22
N LEU A 14 0.52 -13.16 3.49
CA LEU A 14 -0.06 -14.16 2.59
C LEU A 14 -1.59 -14.06 2.51
N CYS A 15 -2.30 -13.67 3.60
CA CYS A 15 -3.72 -13.35 3.54
C CYS A 15 -3.99 -12.21 2.56
N LYS A 16 -3.19 -11.15 2.62
CA LYS A 16 -3.30 -10.00 1.73
C LYS A 16 -3.02 -10.39 0.27
N ILE A 17 -1.98 -11.18 0.02
CA ILE A 17 -1.64 -11.67 -1.33
C ILE A 17 -2.72 -12.62 -1.89
N ALA A 18 -3.23 -13.53 -1.07
CA ALA A 18 -4.35 -14.39 -1.46
C ALA A 18 -5.57 -13.57 -1.88
N MET A 19 -5.90 -12.52 -1.13
CA MET A 19 -7.03 -11.64 -1.40
C MET A 19 -6.82 -10.79 -2.66
N ASP A 20 -5.64 -10.18 -2.83
CA ASP A 20 -5.39 -9.18 -3.86
C ASP A 20 -5.00 -9.79 -5.22
N ILE A 21 -4.30 -10.93 -5.22
CA ILE A 21 -3.83 -11.56 -6.45
C ILE A 21 -4.70 -12.78 -6.78
N VAL A 22 -4.79 -13.75 -5.87
CA VAL A 22 -5.41 -15.05 -6.20
C VAL A 22 -6.94 -14.95 -6.26
N ALA A 23 -7.58 -14.36 -5.25
CA ALA A 23 -9.04 -14.32 -5.16
C ALA A 23 -9.69 -13.51 -6.30
N LYS A 24 -8.99 -12.53 -6.87
CA LYS A 24 -9.51 -11.74 -8.00
C LYS A 24 -9.75 -12.58 -9.25
N HIS A 25 -9.05 -13.69 -9.39
CA HIS A 25 -9.15 -14.60 -10.55
C HIS A 25 -10.00 -15.84 -10.28
N ILE A 26 -10.58 -15.96 -9.08
CA ILE A 26 -11.47 -17.08 -8.72
C ILE A 26 -12.93 -16.68 -8.97
N GLN A 27 -13.74 -17.65 -9.35
CA GLN A 27 -15.18 -17.45 -9.47
C GLN A 27 -15.80 -17.14 -8.10
N ALA A 28 -16.68 -16.15 -8.05
CA ALA A 28 -17.41 -15.81 -6.84
C ALA A 28 -18.40 -16.93 -6.44
N ASP A 29 -18.60 -17.08 -5.15
CA ASP A 29 -19.66 -17.95 -4.61
C ASP A 29 -21.06 -17.38 -4.87
N SER A 30 -22.09 -18.08 -4.41
CA SER A 30 -23.50 -17.69 -4.57
C SER A 30 -23.85 -16.35 -3.90
N LYS A 31 -22.99 -15.85 -3.00
CA LYS A 31 -23.14 -14.57 -2.31
C LYS A 31 -22.31 -13.45 -2.90
N GLY A 32 -21.57 -13.73 -3.98
CA GLY A 32 -20.69 -12.75 -4.64
C GLY A 32 -19.31 -12.60 -3.98
N VAL A 33 -18.91 -13.54 -3.11
CA VAL A 33 -17.61 -13.51 -2.42
C VAL A 33 -16.62 -14.43 -3.14
N ARG A 34 -15.40 -13.96 -3.33
CA ARG A 34 -14.27 -14.72 -3.87
C ARG A 34 -13.30 -15.02 -2.75
N ILE A 35 -13.11 -16.28 -2.43
CA ILE A 35 -12.27 -16.72 -1.30
C ILE A 35 -11.09 -17.50 -1.85
N ALA A 36 -9.86 -17.08 -1.52
CA ALA A 36 -8.66 -17.81 -1.86
C ALA A 36 -7.93 -18.26 -0.60
N GLU A 37 -7.42 -19.48 -0.62
CA GLU A 37 -6.52 -20.03 0.39
C GLU A 37 -5.11 -20.10 -0.19
N LEU A 38 -4.08 -19.73 0.61
CA LEU A 38 -2.70 -19.68 0.15
C LEU A 38 -1.76 -20.15 1.28
N SER A 39 -1.17 -21.33 1.10
CA SER A 39 -0.06 -21.77 1.97
C SER A 39 1.26 -21.12 1.52
N VAL A 40 2.30 -21.16 2.37
CA VAL A 40 3.66 -20.71 2.01
C VAL A 40 4.18 -21.47 0.79
N ASN A 41 3.92 -22.76 0.71
CA ASN A 41 4.37 -23.59 -0.42
C ASN A 41 3.64 -23.23 -1.72
N ASP A 42 2.33 -22.96 -1.66
CA ASP A 42 1.56 -22.56 -2.84
C ASP A 42 1.96 -21.16 -3.28
N TYR A 43 2.21 -20.23 -2.35
CA TYR A 43 2.77 -18.93 -2.66
C TYR A 43 4.04 -19.04 -3.50
N ARG A 44 5.01 -19.85 -3.04
CA ARG A 44 6.29 -20.03 -3.75
C ARG A 44 6.11 -20.71 -5.10
N LYS A 45 5.23 -21.70 -5.19
CA LYS A 45 4.97 -22.42 -6.46
C LYS A 45 4.24 -21.57 -7.49
N MET A 46 3.24 -20.80 -7.05
CA MET A 46 2.32 -20.11 -7.95
C MET A 46 2.75 -18.67 -8.23
N LEU A 47 3.32 -17.98 -7.24
CA LEU A 47 3.49 -16.53 -7.28
C LEU A 47 4.95 -16.05 -7.28
N TRP A 48 5.92 -16.92 -7.07
CA TRP A 48 7.34 -16.52 -7.18
C TRP A 48 7.72 -16.03 -8.58
N GLY A 49 7.05 -16.47 -9.62
CA GLY A 49 7.22 -16.01 -10.99
C GLY A 49 6.20 -14.96 -11.46
N HIS A 50 5.31 -14.53 -10.57
CA HIS A 50 4.28 -13.55 -10.93
C HIS A 50 4.86 -12.16 -11.21
N THR A 51 4.30 -11.49 -12.20
CA THR A 51 4.61 -10.11 -12.60
C THR A 51 3.31 -9.34 -12.89
N PRO A 52 3.27 -8.04 -12.63
CA PRO A 52 4.35 -7.17 -12.17
C PRO A 52 4.57 -7.26 -10.64
N LEU A 53 5.77 -6.89 -10.18
CA LEU A 53 6.08 -6.81 -8.74
C LEU A 53 5.16 -5.87 -7.97
N THR A 54 4.60 -4.87 -8.62
CA THR A 54 3.68 -3.89 -8.00
C THR A 54 2.33 -4.47 -7.58
N ASP A 55 2.01 -5.69 -7.97
CA ASP A 55 0.83 -6.40 -7.47
C ASP A 55 1.00 -6.88 -6.03
N PHE A 56 2.26 -7.01 -5.59
CA PHE A 56 2.57 -7.45 -4.23
C PHE A 56 2.50 -6.29 -3.24
N TRP A 57 1.85 -6.55 -2.12
CA TRP A 57 1.72 -5.58 -1.05
C TRP A 57 3.09 -5.08 -0.59
N ARG A 58 3.23 -3.77 -0.40
CA ARG A 58 4.45 -3.02 -0.06
C ARG A 58 5.49 -2.90 -1.17
N VAL A 59 5.26 -3.42 -2.36
CA VAL A 59 6.13 -3.17 -3.51
C VAL A 59 5.53 -2.07 -4.38
N GLY A 60 5.95 -0.84 -4.14
CA GLY A 60 5.55 0.31 -4.95
C GLY A 60 6.36 0.44 -6.25
N PRO A 61 5.94 1.35 -7.16
CA PRO A 61 6.64 1.58 -8.43
C PRO A 61 8.10 2.01 -8.27
N GLY A 62 8.46 2.65 -7.15
CA GLY A 62 9.84 3.04 -6.85
C GLY A 62 10.73 1.82 -6.62
N ILE A 63 10.29 0.91 -5.74
CA ILE A 63 10.99 -0.34 -5.43
C ILE A 63 11.09 -1.21 -6.66
N SER A 64 9.97 -1.41 -7.38
CA SER A 64 9.94 -2.21 -8.61
C SER A 64 10.95 -1.72 -9.64
N ARG A 65 10.95 -0.42 -9.96
CA ARG A 65 11.91 0.15 -10.91
C ARG A 65 13.38 0.01 -10.48
N GLN A 66 13.65 0.08 -9.17
CA GLN A 66 15.00 -0.10 -8.65
C GLN A 66 15.46 -1.56 -8.81
N LEU A 67 14.61 -2.52 -8.49
CA LEU A 67 14.88 -3.94 -8.65
C LEU A 67 15.06 -4.31 -10.13
N GLU A 68 14.20 -3.82 -11.01
CA GLU A 68 14.23 -4.08 -12.45
C GLU A 68 15.53 -3.63 -13.12
N LYS A 69 16.15 -2.54 -12.67
CA LYS A 69 17.48 -2.09 -13.16
C LYS A 69 18.57 -3.13 -12.95
N HIS A 70 18.37 -4.04 -11.99
CA HIS A 70 19.32 -5.12 -11.65
C HIS A 70 18.80 -6.49 -12.12
N GLY A 71 17.80 -6.52 -13.00
CA GLY A 71 17.25 -7.76 -13.55
C GLY A 71 16.33 -8.52 -12.61
N ILE A 72 16.01 -7.98 -11.43
CA ILE A 72 15.11 -8.58 -10.44
C ILE A 72 13.68 -8.15 -10.77
N LYS A 73 12.84 -9.10 -11.18
CA LYS A 73 11.49 -8.83 -11.70
C LYS A 73 10.39 -9.57 -10.95
N THR A 74 10.74 -10.49 -10.09
CA THR A 74 9.79 -11.37 -9.39
C THR A 74 10.14 -11.51 -7.92
N MET A 75 9.18 -11.94 -7.10
CA MET A 75 9.44 -12.26 -5.69
C MET A 75 10.44 -13.41 -5.54
N GLY A 76 10.43 -14.37 -6.46
CA GLY A 76 11.42 -15.44 -6.51
C GLY A 76 12.85 -14.93 -6.81
N ASP A 77 12.99 -13.86 -7.60
CA ASP A 77 14.30 -13.24 -7.84
C ASP A 77 14.81 -12.55 -6.57
N ILE A 78 13.94 -11.85 -5.83
CA ILE A 78 14.28 -11.24 -4.55
C ILE A 78 14.71 -12.30 -3.53
N ALA A 79 13.97 -13.41 -3.44
CA ALA A 79 14.31 -14.51 -2.55
C ALA A 79 15.67 -15.14 -2.90
N ARG A 80 16.01 -15.29 -4.18
CA ARG A 80 17.34 -15.76 -4.62
C ARG A 80 18.43 -14.74 -4.30
N MET A 81 18.19 -13.47 -4.61
CA MET A 81 19.14 -12.39 -4.32
C MET A 81 19.46 -12.31 -2.83
N SER A 82 18.49 -12.56 -1.94
CA SER A 82 18.75 -12.59 -0.49
C SER A 82 19.70 -13.69 -0.03
N LEU A 83 19.87 -14.76 -0.83
CA LEU A 83 20.84 -15.82 -0.56
C LEU A 83 22.21 -15.57 -1.22
N GLU A 84 22.22 -14.81 -2.32
CA GLU A 84 23.43 -14.54 -3.10
C GLU A 84 24.16 -13.28 -2.62
N ASP A 85 23.41 -12.19 -2.36
CA ASP A 85 23.95 -10.90 -1.92
C ASP A 85 22.88 -10.11 -1.13
N GLU A 86 22.65 -10.52 0.12
CA GLU A 86 21.71 -9.84 1.02
C GLU A 86 22.15 -8.39 1.31
N ASP A 87 23.45 -8.17 1.45
CA ASP A 87 24.04 -6.86 1.74
C ASP A 87 23.67 -5.84 0.64
N TRP A 88 23.60 -6.29 -0.61
CA TRP A 88 23.16 -5.43 -1.70
C TRP A 88 21.72 -4.96 -1.50
N LEU A 89 20.80 -5.85 -1.07
CA LEU A 89 19.40 -5.47 -0.80
C LEU A 89 19.33 -4.43 0.32
N TYR A 90 20.05 -4.62 1.42
CA TYR A 90 20.12 -3.64 2.51
C TYR A 90 20.74 -2.31 2.08
N LYS A 91 21.72 -2.32 1.20
CA LYS A 91 22.33 -1.11 0.64
C LYS A 91 21.35 -0.32 -0.25
N GLN A 92 20.45 -1.01 -0.95
CA GLN A 92 19.46 -0.37 -1.82
C GLN A 92 18.22 0.14 -1.06
N PHE A 93 17.75 -0.59 -0.09
CA PHE A 93 16.43 -0.37 0.55
C PHE A 93 16.52 -0.09 2.05
N GLY A 94 17.71 -0.12 2.64
CA GLY A 94 17.89 0.09 4.09
C GLY A 94 17.13 -0.96 4.89
N VAL A 95 16.49 -0.54 5.98
CA VAL A 95 15.71 -1.44 6.86
C VAL A 95 14.48 -2.06 6.18
N ASP A 96 13.99 -1.46 5.11
CA ASP A 96 12.86 -2.01 4.34
C ASP A 96 13.25 -3.29 3.57
N ALA A 97 14.56 -3.54 3.40
CA ALA A 97 15.06 -4.78 2.78
C ALA A 97 14.63 -6.01 3.57
N GLU A 98 14.62 -5.96 4.91
CA GLU A 98 14.20 -7.07 5.76
C GLU A 98 12.76 -7.49 5.46
N ILE A 99 11.84 -6.52 5.43
CA ILE A 99 10.44 -6.80 5.11
C ILE A 99 10.30 -7.32 3.67
N LEU A 100 11.06 -6.77 2.74
CA LEU A 100 11.04 -7.19 1.34
C LEU A 100 11.51 -8.64 1.18
N ILE A 101 12.57 -9.03 1.89
CA ILE A 101 13.10 -10.39 1.91
C ILE A 101 12.10 -11.35 2.56
N ASP A 102 11.60 -11.01 3.75
CA ASP A 102 10.60 -11.81 4.47
C ASP A 102 9.39 -12.09 3.60
N HIS A 103 8.84 -11.06 2.98
CA HIS A 103 7.71 -11.18 2.07
C HIS A 103 8.04 -12.02 0.83
N ALA A 104 9.24 -11.92 0.28
CA ALA A 104 9.67 -12.76 -0.84
C ALA A 104 9.69 -14.25 -0.46
N TRP A 105 10.05 -14.57 0.79
CA TRP A 105 9.97 -15.93 1.33
C TRP A 105 8.57 -16.34 1.79
N GLY A 106 7.60 -15.43 1.82
CA GLY A 106 6.25 -15.67 2.30
C GLY A 106 6.12 -15.65 3.82
N TYR A 107 7.01 -14.92 4.48
CA TYR A 107 7.04 -14.75 5.93
C TYR A 107 6.52 -13.35 6.30
N GLU A 108 5.89 -13.24 7.46
CA GLU A 108 5.45 -11.99 8.07
C GLU A 108 5.48 -12.16 9.59
N PRO A 109 6.41 -11.48 10.27
CA PRO A 109 6.54 -11.61 11.73
C PRO A 109 5.44 -10.86 12.49
N CYS A 110 4.84 -9.83 11.88
CA CYS A 110 3.82 -9.01 12.54
C CYS A 110 2.49 -9.75 12.65
N THR A 111 1.99 -9.88 13.85
CA THR A 111 0.68 -10.51 14.13
C THR A 111 -0.40 -9.47 14.38
N ILE A 112 -1.66 -9.88 14.29
CA ILE A 112 -2.82 -9.03 14.68
C ILE A 112 -2.73 -8.62 16.16
N ALA A 113 -2.15 -9.45 17.02
CA ALA A 113 -1.94 -9.11 18.43
C ALA A 113 -0.91 -7.98 18.59
N ASP A 114 0.15 -7.97 17.77
CA ASP A 114 1.15 -6.91 17.76
C ASP A 114 0.55 -5.59 17.27
N ILE A 115 -0.22 -5.64 16.20
CA ILE A 115 -0.95 -4.47 15.68
C ILE A 115 -1.87 -3.86 16.75
N LYS A 116 -2.66 -4.71 17.45
CA LYS A 116 -3.55 -4.24 18.52
C LYS A 116 -2.83 -3.66 19.74
N LYS A 117 -1.61 -4.08 20.02
CA LYS A 117 -0.77 -3.56 21.11
C LYS A 117 -0.02 -2.30 20.73
N TYR A 118 0.15 -2.03 19.43
CA TYR A 118 0.91 -0.88 18.98
C TYR A 118 0.25 0.44 19.40
N LYS A 119 1.06 1.29 20.00
CA LYS A 119 0.68 2.66 20.33
C LYS A 119 1.60 3.61 19.55
N PRO A 120 1.06 4.42 18.64
CA PRO A 120 1.88 5.37 17.89
C PRO A 120 2.51 6.41 18.84
N LYS A 121 3.75 6.79 18.57
CA LYS A 121 4.46 7.84 19.32
C LYS A 121 3.92 9.24 19.01
N ALA A 122 3.35 9.43 17.84
CA ALA A 122 2.69 10.64 17.40
C ALA A 122 1.35 10.28 16.78
N SER A 123 0.36 11.14 16.97
CA SER A 123 -0.96 10.98 16.35
C SER A 123 -1.17 12.12 15.37
N SER A 124 -1.78 11.82 14.23
CA SER A 124 -2.25 12.82 13.28
C SER A 124 -3.69 12.50 12.90
N LEU A 125 -4.49 13.52 12.72
CA LEU A 125 -5.79 13.42 12.07
C LEU A 125 -5.64 13.93 10.65
N CYS A 126 -6.24 13.24 9.69
CA CYS A 126 -6.23 13.66 8.30
C CYS A 126 -7.60 13.47 7.68
N SER A 127 -7.99 14.41 6.83
CA SER A 127 -9.11 14.30 5.91
C SER A 127 -8.57 14.38 4.48
N GLY A 128 -9.20 13.69 3.55
CA GLY A 128 -8.79 13.71 2.15
C GLY A 128 -10.00 13.58 1.25
N GLN A 129 -10.04 14.40 0.20
CA GLN A 129 -11.12 14.40 -0.77
C GLN A 129 -10.57 14.30 -2.19
N VAL A 130 -11.10 13.35 -2.98
CA VAL A 130 -10.85 13.27 -4.41
C VAL A 130 -12.02 13.93 -5.13
N LEU A 131 -11.72 14.99 -5.87
CA LEU A 131 -12.71 15.77 -6.59
C LEU A 131 -13.09 15.06 -7.91
N LYS A 132 -14.32 15.23 -8.38
CA LYS A 132 -14.82 14.60 -9.62
C LYS A 132 -14.16 15.17 -10.88
N GLU A 133 -13.79 16.45 -10.82
CA GLU A 133 -13.22 17.23 -11.91
C GLU A 133 -12.25 18.28 -11.35
N PRO A 134 -11.40 18.89 -12.19
CA PRO A 134 -10.52 19.97 -11.75
C PRO A 134 -11.35 21.16 -11.25
N TYR A 135 -11.11 21.59 -10.02
CA TYR A 135 -11.76 22.74 -9.41
C TYR A 135 -10.95 24.01 -9.66
N THR A 136 -11.65 25.14 -9.70
CA THR A 136 -11.00 26.46 -9.65
C THR A 136 -10.38 26.69 -8.27
N PHE A 137 -9.53 27.71 -8.14
CA PHE A 137 -8.97 28.07 -6.84
C PHE A 137 -10.06 28.42 -5.82
N GLU A 138 -11.10 29.15 -6.25
CA GLU A 138 -12.19 29.56 -5.35
C GLU A 138 -13.00 28.35 -4.88
N ASP A 139 -13.33 27.41 -5.75
CA ASP A 139 -14.04 26.19 -5.38
C ASP A 139 -13.19 25.29 -4.47
N ALA A 140 -11.91 25.12 -4.80
CA ALA A 140 -10.98 24.33 -3.98
C ALA A 140 -10.80 24.95 -2.58
N ARG A 141 -10.78 26.28 -2.48
CA ARG A 141 -10.70 26.99 -1.20
C ARG A 141 -11.90 26.69 -0.30
N ILE A 142 -13.11 26.59 -0.87
CA ILE A 142 -14.32 26.21 -0.12
C ILE A 142 -14.17 24.80 0.45
N VAL A 143 -13.78 23.84 -0.40
CA VAL A 143 -13.57 22.44 0.01
C VAL A 143 -12.52 22.33 1.12
N VAL A 144 -11.41 23.04 1.00
CA VAL A 144 -10.36 23.05 2.05
C VAL A 144 -10.90 23.66 3.34
N GLY A 145 -11.73 24.70 3.27
CA GLY A 145 -12.38 25.29 4.43
C GLY A 145 -13.27 24.28 5.15
N GLU A 146 -14.14 23.57 4.43
CA GLU A 146 -15.01 22.54 4.99
C GLU A 146 -14.20 21.39 5.62
N MET A 147 -13.12 20.94 4.96
CA MET A 147 -12.24 19.90 5.50
C MET A 147 -11.53 20.37 6.78
N ALA A 148 -11.12 21.63 6.85
CA ALA A 148 -10.50 22.19 8.04
C ALA A 148 -11.47 22.29 9.23
N ASP A 149 -12.72 22.71 8.97
CA ASP A 149 -13.77 22.76 9.99
C ASP A 149 -14.08 21.36 10.53
N GLU A 150 -14.22 20.36 9.64
CA GLU A 150 -14.43 18.97 10.04
C GLU A 150 -13.29 18.43 10.90
N LEU A 151 -12.03 18.67 10.52
CA LEU A 151 -10.87 18.27 11.32
C LEU A 151 -10.80 18.99 12.67
N ALA A 152 -11.20 20.26 12.72
CA ALA A 152 -11.25 21.01 13.99
C ALA A 152 -12.30 20.43 14.94
N LEU A 153 -13.48 20.07 14.43
CA LEU A 153 -14.52 19.39 15.19
C LEU A 153 -14.04 18.02 15.71
N ASP A 154 -13.36 17.25 14.87
CA ASP A 154 -12.76 15.97 15.22
C ASP A 154 -11.71 16.08 16.34
N LEU A 155 -10.87 17.13 16.30
CA LEU A 155 -9.91 17.41 17.37
C LEU A 155 -10.62 17.68 18.70
N VAL A 156 -11.66 18.51 18.68
CA VAL A 156 -12.46 18.84 19.86
C VAL A 156 -13.13 17.59 20.44
N ASP A 157 -13.79 16.80 19.59
CA ASP A 157 -14.49 15.57 20.00
C ASP A 157 -13.54 14.57 20.66
N LYS A 158 -12.31 14.45 20.16
CA LYS A 158 -11.28 13.57 20.70
C LYS A 158 -10.47 14.17 21.85
N GLY A 159 -10.71 15.43 22.21
CA GLY A 159 -9.98 16.14 23.25
C GLY A 159 -8.50 16.38 22.90
N PHE A 160 -8.20 16.57 21.61
CA PHE A 160 -6.84 16.81 21.11
C PHE A 160 -6.63 18.28 20.77
N VAL A 161 -5.36 18.66 20.77
CA VAL A 161 -4.86 19.95 20.27
C VAL A 161 -3.74 19.68 19.28
N THR A 162 -3.50 20.60 18.36
CA THR A 162 -2.39 20.52 17.41
C THR A 162 -1.68 21.86 17.29
N ASP A 163 -0.40 21.82 17.03
CA ASP A 163 0.46 22.95 16.68
C ASP A 163 0.99 22.88 15.25
N SER A 164 0.55 21.86 14.48
CA SER A 164 0.99 21.65 13.13
C SER A 164 -0.18 21.32 12.21
N ILE A 165 -0.20 21.97 11.04
CA ILE A 165 -1.14 21.71 9.95
C ILE A 165 -0.33 21.51 8.67
N ALA A 166 -0.69 20.52 7.88
CA ALA A 166 -0.17 20.32 6.53
C ALA A 166 -1.32 20.20 5.53
N LEU A 167 -1.22 20.92 4.43
CA LEU A 167 -2.13 20.83 3.29
C LEU A 167 -1.38 20.26 2.09
N ASN A 168 -1.92 19.21 1.50
CA ASN A 168 -1.43 18.67 0.24
C ASN A 168 -2.50 18.86 -0.85
N VAL A 169 -2.13 19.49 -1.96
CA VAL A 169 -3.00 19.72 -3.11
C VAL A 169 -2.39 19.01 -4.31
N THR A 170 -3.12 18.06 -4.87
CA THR A 170 -2.72 17.36 -6.10
C THR A 170 -3.46 17.96 -7.28
N TYR A 171 -2.71 18.38 -8.29
CA TYR A 171 -3.27 18.96 -9.51
C TYR A 171 -3.75 17.87 -10.46
N ASP A 172 -4.80 18.18 -11.21
CA ASP A 172 -5.29 17.32 -12.28
C ASP A 172 -4.22 17.11 -13.36
N ARG A 173 -4.14 15.88 -13.88
CA ARG A 173 -3.16 15.48 -14.90
C ARG A 173 -3.18 16.36 -16.14
N VAL A 174 -4.36 16.83 -16.55
CA VAL A 174 -4.52 17.74 -17.70
C VAL A 174 -3.79 19.08 -17.47
N ASN A 175 -3.75 19.57 -16.24
CA ASN A 175 -3.05 20.80 -15.90
C ASN A 175 -1.53 20.59 -15.80
N VAL A 176 -1.09 19.42 -15.34
CA VAL A 176 0.32 19.04 -15.30
C VAL A 176 0.88 18.82 -16.70
N ASP A 177 0.16 18.08 -17.55
CA ASP A 177 0.57 17.74 -18.92
C ASP A 177 0.65 18.98 -19.83
N LYS A 178 -0.19 19.99 -19.61
CA LYS A 178 -0.14 21.27 -20.32
C LYS A 178 1.01 22.18 -19.89
N GLY A 179 1.81 21.78 -18.92
CA GLY A 179 2.94 22.56 -18.43
C GLY A 179 2.57 23.84 -17.66
N THR A 180 1.29 23.97 -17.30
CA THR A 180 0.78 25.09 -16.48
C THR A 180 1.22 24.97 -15.02
N TYR A 181 1.56 23.78 -14.58
CA TYR A 181 2.13 23.51 -13.27
C TYR A 181 3.30 22.52 -13.40
N LYS A 182 4.46 22.91 -12.88
CA LYS A 182 5.60 22.00 -12.69
C LYS A 182 5.54 21.56 -11.23
N GLY A 183 5.00 20.37 -10.97
CA GLY A 183 5.02 19.77 -9.64
C GLY A 183 6.44 19.70 -9.08
N GLU A 184 6.57 19.90 -7.78
CA GLU A 184 7.80 19.63 -7.02
C GLU A 184 7.99 18.13 -6.82
#